data_1108617e2b76c4af607f3b74658d8078
#
_entry.id   1108617e2b76c4af607f3b74658d8078
#
_cell.length_a   1.000
_cell.length_b   1.000
_cell.length_c   1.000
_cell.angle_alpha   90.00
_cell.angle_beta   90.00
_cell.angle_gamma   90.00
#
_symmetry.space_group_name_H-M   'P 1'
#
loop_
_entity.id
_entity.type
_entity.pdbx_description
1 polymer ?
#
loop_
_entity_poly.entity_id
_entity_poly.type
_entity_poly.pdbx_seq_one_letter_code
_entity_poly.pdbx_strand_id
1 'polypeptide(L)'
;MKLRILGYTNIYLLTFVFLFNINLNSQEEEQVFEEVIVTAEKRDESLQDVSQAVTAITENEIEAKNITSFVDLTAVVPGVTVAKNEGYKTVISIRGVGFETNQNAIAAPSVAYHMDGIFIASPFSLQTDFLDVERIEVLRGPQGTLFGQNSTGGAINVISKKPSTDSLSSKVQVTSGDYGLLKVSSSTNFPISDTLATRFSFSSVRRDGFSENIQLRQELDDANSISLRSDWIMELSDTSSLRFFAQYFDSDRNGAA
;
A
#
# COMPACT_ATOMS: atom_id res chain seq x y z
N MET A 1 -35.88 -25.61 50.78
CA MET A 1 -35.41 -26.75 49.98
C MET A 1 -35.34 -26.26 48.54
N LYS A 2 -34.17 -25.68 48.12
CA LYS A 2 -33.87 -25.23 46.74
C LYS A 2 -32.60 -25.98 46.30
N LEU A 3 -32.76 -27.01 45.51
CA LEU A 3 -31.67 -27.78 44.88
C LEU A 3 -31.27 -27.07 43.57
N ARG A 4 -30.06 -26.66 43.51
CA ARG A 4 -28.95 -26.87 42.53
C ARG A 4 -29.35 -27.51 41.22
N ILE A 5 -29.43 -26.66 40.17
CA ILE A 5 -29.23 -27.03 38.76
C ILE A 5 -28.24 -26.00 38.18
N LEU A 6 -26.98 -26.15 38.50
CA LEU A 6 -25.86 -25.45 37.87
C LEU A 6 -24.73 -26.48 37.74
N GLY A 7 -24.56 -27.06 36.62
CA GLY A 7 -23.43 -28.04 36.47
C GLY A 7 -23.24 -28.71 35.14
N TYR A 8 -24.12 -28.59 34.17
CA TYR A 8 -24.00 -29.40 32.95
C TYR A 8 -23.79 -28.64 31.64
N THR A 9 -23.92 -27.27 31.65
CA THR A 9 -23.77 -26.47 30.43
C THR A 9 -22.32 -26.18 30.06
N ASN A 10 -21.36 -26.32 30.97
CA ASN A 10 -19.95 -26.03 30.70
C ASN A 10 -19.13 -27.22 30.14
N ILE A 11 -19.67 -28.43 30.20
CA ILE A 11 -18.95 -29.65 29.74
C ILE A 11 -19.09 -29.83 28.23
N TYR A 12 -20.20 -29.37 27.64
CA TYR A 12 -20.40 -29.50 26.18
C TYR A 12 -19.68 -28.45 25.38
N LEU A 13 -19.28 -27.31 25.97
CA LEU A 13 -18.48 -26.28 25.29
C LEU A 13 -16.99 -26.68 25.19
N LEU A 14 -16.49 -27.45 26.14
CA LEU A 14 -15.09 -27.94 26.14
C LEU A 14 -14.87 -29.14 25.21
N THR A 15 -15.90 -29.93 24.92
CA THR A 15 -15.80 -31.10 24.03
C THR A 15 -15.89 -30.72 22.55
N PHE A 16 -16.43 -29.59 22.20
CA PHE A 16 -16.50 -29.12 20.80
C PHE A 16 -15.17 -28.59 20.29
N VAL A 17 -14.29 -28.11 21.16
CA VAL A 17 -12.96 -27.57 20.79
C VAL A 17 -11.94 -28.67 20.47
N PHE A 18 -12.19 -29.93 20.88
CA PHE A 18 -11.22 -31.03 20.75
C PHE A 18 -11.38 -31.89 19.49
N LEU A 19 -12.35 -31.58 18.61
CA LEU A 19 -12.58 -32.32 17.37
C LEU A 19 -12.04 -31.70 16.10
N PHE A 20 -11.38 -30.53 16.21
CA PHE A 20 -10.58 -30.00 15.10
C PHE A 20 -9.19 -30.61 15.15
N ASN A 21 -9.03 -31.80 14.57
CA ASN A 21 -7.73 -32.33 14.21
C ASN A 21 -7.17 -31.44 13.10
N ILE A 22 -6.40 -30.39 13.47
CA ILE A 22 -5.57 -29.64 12.56
C ILE A 22 -4.43 -30.59 12.15
N ASN A 23 -4.54 -31.20 10.99
CA ASN A 23 -3.39 -31.79 10.33
C ASN A 23 -2.44 -30.64 9.96
N LEU A 24 -1.50 -30.33 10.83
CA LEU A 24 -0.31 -29.54 10.50
C LEU A 24 0.59 -30.41 9.62
N ASN A 25 0.28 -30.49 8.34
CA ASN A 25 1.29 -30.83 7.37
C ASN A 25 2.27 -29.66 7.34
N SER A 26 3.43 -29.79 7.98
CA SER A 26 4.58 -28.97 7.65
C SER A 26 5.02 -29.39 6.25
N GLN A 27 4.50 -28.72 5.23
CA GLN A 27 5.18 -28.68 3.95
C GLN A 27 6.46 -27.88 4.22
N GLU A 28 7.62 -28.50 4.05
CA GLU A 28 8.85 -27.80 3.77
C GLU A 28 8.55 -27.00 2.49
N GLU A 29 8.27 -25.71 2.63
CA GLU A 29 8.24 -24.78 1.49
C GLU A 29 9.66 -24.78 0.94
N GLU A 30 9.86 -25.49 -0.16
CA GLU A 30 10.97 -25.25 -1.05
C GLU A 30 10.92 -23.76 -1.36
N GLN A 31 11.90 -22.98 -0.89
CA GLN A 31 12.01 -21.57 -1.21
C GLN A 31 12.30 -21.47 -2.72
N VAL A 32 11.25 -21.53 -3.51
CA VAL A 32 11.30 -21.10 -4.92
C VAL A 32 11.57 -19.61 -4.85
N PHE A 33 12.76 -19.20 -5.25
CA PHE A 33 13.07 -17.78 -5.41
C PHE A 33 12.13 -17.24 -6.49
N GLU A 34 11.10 -16.55 -6.06
CA GLU A 34 10.14 -15.91 -6.95
C GLU A 34 10.89 -14.86 -7.76
N GLU A 35 10.90 -15.01 -9.08
CA GLU A 35 11.50 -14.04 -9.96
C GLU A 35 10.74 -12.71 -9.88
N VAL A 36 11.40 -11.67 -9.41
CA VAL A 36 10.78 -10.35 -9.26
C VAL A 36 10.83 -9.63 -10.61
N ILE A 37 9.66 -9.49 -11.22
CA ILE A 37 9.48 -8.72 -12.46
C ILE A 37 9.26 -7.25 -12.12
N VAL A 38 9.98 -6.36 -12.80
CA VAL A 38 9.89 -4.90 -12.63
C VAL A 38 9.61 -4.21 -13.97
N THR A 39 9.04 -3.00 -13.89
CA THR A 39 8.76 -2.16 -15.08
C THR A 39 9.66 -0.92 -15.12
N ALA A 40 10.82 -1.00 -14.51
CA ALA A 40 11.78 0.09 -14.35
C ALA A 40 12.22 0.71 -15.70
N GLU A 41 12.32 -0.08 -16.76
CA GLU A 41 12.65 0.37 -18.11
C GLU A 41 11.41 0.54 -19.02
N LYS A 42 10.20 0.66 -18.44
CA LYS A 42 8.92 0.73 -19.16
C LYS A 42 8.56 -0.53 -19.93
N ARG A 43 9.16 -1.65 -19.57
CA ARG A 43 8.89 -3.01 -20.06
C ARG A 43 9.08 -3.97 -18.88
N ASP A 44 8.40 -5.10 -18.95
CA ASP A 44 8.51 -6.14 -17.93
C ASP A 44 9.86 -6.87 -18.11
N GLU A 45 10.72 -6.77 -17.10
CA GLU A 45 12.04 -7.41 -17.08
C GLU A 45 12.31 -7.97 -15.69
N SER A 46 13.16 -9.01 -15.61
CA SER A 46 13.66 -9.50 -14.34
C SER A 46 14.48 -8.43 -13.62
N LEU A 47 14.27 -8.26 -12.31
CA LEU A 47 15.05 -7.31 -11.50
C LEU A 47 16.58 -7.53 -11.64
N GLN A 48 17.00 -8.76 -11.92
CA GLN A 48 18.41 -9.11 -12.08
C GLN A 48 18.99 -8.63 -13.41
N ASP A 49 18.17 -8.45 -14.44
CA ASP A 49 18.58 -8.05 -15.78
C ASP A 49 18.55 -6.53 -15.97
N VAL A 50 17.89 -5.79 -15.06
CA VAL A 50 17.82 -4.34 -15.13
C VAL A 50 19.18 -3.70 -14.87
N SER A 51 19.62 -2.85 -15.80
CA SER A 51 20.93 -2.17 -15.73
C SER A 51 21.00 -1.06 -14.67
N GLN A 52 19.86 -0.63 -14.15
CA GLN A 52 19.71 0.50 -13.23
C GLN A 52 19.68 0.03 -11.77
N ALA A 53 20.03 0.94 -10.84
CA ALA A 53 19.93 0.66 -9.41
C ALA A 53 18.46 0.71 -8.94
N VAL A 54 17.76 -0.39 -9.11
CA VAL A 54 16.35 -0.55 -8.70
C VAL A 54 16.25 -1.33 -7.39
N THR A 55 15.30 -0.93 -6.54
CA THR A 55 14.83 -1.74 -5.42
C THR A 55 13.35 -1.99 -5.68
N ALA A 56 12.97 -3.24 -5.82
CA ALA A 56 11.57 -3.66 -5.88
C ALA A 56 11.16 -4.19 -4.50
N ILE A 57 10.00 -3.78 -4.02
CA ILE A 57 9.38 -4.27 -2.79
C ILE A 57 8.11 -4.98 -3.23
N THR A 58 8.07 -6.28 -3.02
CA THR A 58 6.95 -7.14 -3.43
C THR A 58 5.75 -7.02 -2.48
N GLU A 59 4.58 -7.52 -2.89
CA GLU A 59 3.37 -7.59 -2.04
C GLU A 59 3.67 -8.27 -0.69
N ASN A 60 4.38 -9.41 -0.72
CA ASN A 60 4.74 -10.14 0.48
C ASN A 60 5.61 -9.32 1.44
N GLU A 61 6.56 -8.54 0.92
CA GLU A 61 7.38 -7.64 1.72
C GLU A 61 6.61 -6.44 2.25
N ILE A 62 5.70 -5.88 1.44
CA ILE A 62 4.80 -4.78 1.84
C ILE A 62 3.98 -5.21 3.05
N GLU A 63 3.43 -6.43 3.02
CA GLU A 63 2.64 -6.98 4.12
C GLU A 63 3.48 -7.32 5.34
N ALA A 64 4.57 -8.06 5.14
CA ALA A 64 5.44 -8.52 6.24
C ALA A 64 6.06 -7.34 7.01
N LYS A 65 6.38 -6.25 6.33
CA LYS A 65 6.96 -5.03 6.91
C LYS A 65 5.90 -3.97 7.26
N ASN A 66 4.61 -4.26 7.03
CA ASN A 66 3.49 -3.35 7.25
C ASN A 66 3.70 -1.96 6.59
N ILE A 67 4.14 -1.97 5.33
CA ILE A 67 4.36 -0.74 4.55
C ILE A 67 2.99 -0.23 4.09
N THR A 68 2.55 0.89 4.63
CA THR A 68 1.21 1.42 4.40
C THR A 68 1.19 2.73 3.65
N SER A 69 2.34 3.42 3.60
CA SER A 69 2.47 4.75 3.02
C SER A 69 3.89 5.01 2.52
N PHE A 70 4.08 6.13 1.83
CA PHE A 70 5.43 6.54 1.40
C PHE A 70 6.40 6.76 2.56
N VAL A 71 5.91 7.17 3.74
CA VAL A 71 6.77 7.41 4.92
C VAL A 71 7.49 6.14 5.36
N ASP A 72 6.83 5.01 5.24
CA ASP A 72 7.38 3.71 5.64
C ASP A 72 8.56 3.27 4.77
N LEU A 73 8.68 3.82 3.56
CA LEU A 73 9.82 3.53 2.66
C LEU A 73 11.17 3.97 3.24
N THR A 74 11.17 4.95 4.14
CA THR A 74 12.40 5.38 4.85
C THR A 74 13.04 4.24 5.64
N ALA A 75 12.24 3.36 6.22
CA ALA A 75 12.73 2.25 7.01
C ALA A 75 13.18 1.04 6.18
N VAL A 76 12.72 0.92 4.95
CA VAL A 76 12.88 -0.30 4.14
C VAL A 76 13.76 -0.12 2.91
N VAL A 77 13.91 1.11 2.40
CA VAL A 77 14.71 1.39 1.20
C VAL A 77 15.95 2.22 1.56
N PRO A 78 17.15 1.66 1.47
CA PRO A 78 18.38 2.40 1.75
C PRO A 78 18.53 3.64 0.87
N GLY A 79 18.82 4.77 1.52
CA GLY A 79 19.02 6.05 0.85
C GLY A 79 17.75 6.80 0.45
N VAL A 80 16.58 6.28 0.77
CA VAL A 80 15.30 7.00 0.69
C VAL A 80 15.01 7.65 2.04
N THR A 81 14.66 8.91 2.03
CA THR A 81 14.15 9.63 3.21
C THR A 81 12.83 10.28 2.83
N VAL A 82 11.82 10.02 3.62
CA VAL A 82 10.48 10.61 3.46
C VAL A 82 10.16 11.40 4.72
N ALA A 83 9.86 12.66 4.56
CA ALA A 83 9.49 13.55 5.65
C ALA A 83 8.11 14.17 5.39
N LYS A 84 7.32 14.31 6.44
CA LYS A 84 6.14 15.16 6.43
C LYS A 84 6.58 16.57 6.77
N ASN A 85 6.23 17.52 5.94
CA ASN A 85 6.56 18.90 6.12
C ASN A 85 5.27 19.71 6.29
N GLU A 86 5.23 20.57 7.33
CA GLU A 86 4.05 21.37 7.67
C GLU A 86 2.75 20.55 7.86
N GLY A 87 2.90 19.26 8.21
CA GLY A 87 1.77 18.35 8.50
C GLY A 87 0.97 17.87 7.28
N TYR A 88 1.09 18.54 6.15
CA TYR A 88 0.24 18.26 4.98
C TYR A 88 1.03 18.02 3.68
N LYS A 89 2.35 18.04 3.71
CA LYS A 89 3.20 17.89 2.53
C LYS A 89 4.17 16.74 2.72
N THR A 90 4.16 15.79 1.81
CA THR A 90 5.14 14.70 1.81
C THR A 90 6.30 15.06 0.90
N VAL A 91 7.51 15.06 1.46
CA VAL A 91 8.76 15.34 0.76
C VAL A 91 9.60 14.09 0.75
N ILE A 92 10.08 13.71 -0.41
CA ILE A 92 10.94 12.53 -0.57
C ILE A 92 12.28 12.94 -1.16
N SER A 93 13.36 12.38 -0.60
CA SER A 93 14.69 12.46 -1.16
C SER A 93 15.30 11.08 -1.35
N ILE A 94 16.08 10.94 -2.42
CA ILE A 94 16.84 9.72 -2.72
C ILE A 94 18.32 10.09 -2.75
N ARG A 95 19.13 9.47 -1.88
CA ARG A 95 20.56 9.76 -1.72
C ARG A 95 20.85 11.25 -1.48
N GLY A 96 19.98 11.91 -0.71
CA GLY A 96 20.08 13.33 -0.40
C GLY A 96 19.62 14.28 -1.53
N VAL A 97 19.22 13.76 -2.68
CA VAL A 97 18.62 14.55 -3.76
C VAL A 97 17.11 14.55 -3.57
N GLY A 98 16.57 15.69 -3.19
CA GLY A 98 15.15 15.86 -2.88
C GLY A 98 14.80 17.34 -2.84
N PHE A 99 13.52 17.62 -2.60
CA PHE A 99 13.02 18.96 -2.47
C PHE A 99 12.61 19.22 -1.01
N GLU A 100 13.31 20.11 -0.35
CA GLU A 100 13.12 20.39 1.09
C GLU A 100 12.58 21.80 1.39
N THR A 101 12.35 22.66 0.39
CA THR A 101 11.94 24.02 0.70
C THR A 101 10.44 24.16 0.86
N ASN A 102 10.04 24.52 2.08
CA ASN A 102 8.67 24.82 2.47
C ASN A 102 8.05 26.03 1.76
N GLN A 103 8.88 26.89 1.22
CA GLN A 103 8.47 28.22 0.80
C GLN A 103 8.03 28.31 -0.66
N ASN A 104 8.11 27.25 -1.43
CA ASN A 104 7.82 27.30 -2.85
C ASN A 104 6.80 26.24 -3.27
N ALA A 105 5.52 26.58 -3.19
CA ALA A 105 4.43 25.71 -3.66
C ALA A 105 4.53 25.36 -5.17
N ILE A 106 5.41 26.06 -5.91
CA ILE A 106 5.59 25.94 -7.37
C ILE A 106 6.83 25.11 -7.71
N ALA A 107 7.73 24.86 -6.76
CA ALA A 107 8.94 24.13 -7.06
C ALA A 107 8.65 22.64 -7.30
N ALA A 108 9.13 22.16 -8.43
CA ALA A 108 8.98 20.77 -8.84
C ALA A 108 9.84 19.85 -7.96
N PRO A 109 9.34 18.66 -7.58
CA PRO A 109 10.13 17.68 -6.84
C PRO A 109 11.33 17.21 -7.68
N SER A 110 12.38 16.73 -7.01
CA SER A 110 13.53 16.12 -7.69
C SER A 110 13.41 14.60 -7.80
N VAL A 111 12.39 14.01 -7.17
CA VAL A 111 12.03 12.60 -7.29
C VAL A 111 10.65 12.52 -7.93
N ALA A 112 10.55 11.79 -9.04
CA ALA A 112 9.28 11.59 -9.74
C ALA A 112 8.45 10.48 -9.07
N TYR A 113 7.15 10.72 -8.95
CA TYR A 113 6.20 9.75 -8.41
C TYR A 113 5.24 9.29 -9.48
N HIS A 114 5.08 8.00 -9.59
CA HIS A 114 4.13 7.40 -10.50
C HIS A 114 3.26 6.39 -9.75
N MET A 115 1.99 6.35 -10.11
CA MET A 115 1.05 5.31 -9.71
C MET A 115 0.45 4.72 -10.99
N ASP A 116 0.63 3.42 -11.18
CA ASP A 116 0.21 2.71 -12.39
C ASP A 116 0.70 3.40 -13.69
N GLY A 117 1.92 3.95 -13.66
CA GLY A 117 2.52 4.67 -14.80
C GLY A 117 2.07 6.13 -14.98
N ILE A 118 1.13 6.62 -14.16
CA ILE A 118 0.65 8.00 -14.19
C ILE A 118 1.50 8.85 -13.25
N PHE A 119 2.05 9.93 -13.76
CA PHE A 119 2.83 10.89 -12.97
C PHE A 119 1.95 11.66 -11.98
N ILE A 120 2.34 11.64 -10.71
CA ILE A 120 1.68 12.38 -9.63
C ILE A 120 2.43 13.70 -9.40
N ALA A 121 1.85 14.78 -9.87
CA ALA A 121 2.49 16.09 -9.82
C ALA A 121 2.40 16.77 -8.45
N SER A 122 1.40 16.42 -7.65
CA SER A 122 1.13 17.09 -6.38
C SER A 122 1.71 16.32 -5.19
N PRO A 123 2.56 16.93 -4.36
CA PRO A 123 3.05 16.31 -3.13
C PRO A 123 1.95 16.09 -2.08
N PHE A 124 0.81 16.75 -2.23
CA PHE A 124 -0.37 16.53 -1.37
C PHE A 124 -1.02 15.17 -1.65
N SER A 125 -0.98 14.72 -2.90
CA SER A 125 -1.51 13.40 -3.28
C SER A 125 -0.69 12.23 -2.75
N LEU A 126 0.51 12.47 -2.20
CA LEU A 126 1.37 11.45 -1.59
C LEU A 126 1.02 11.15 -0.13
N GLN A 127 0.00 11.80 0.41
CA GLN A 127 -0.51 11.50 1.76
C GLN A 127 -1.45 10.30 1.80
N THR A 128 -1.80 9.76 0.64
CA THR A 128 -2.65 8.59 0.54
C THR A 128 -1.94 7.36 1.07
N ASP A 129 -2.67 6.54 1.83
CA ASP A 129 -2.22 5.20 2.15
C ASP A 129 -2.18 4.34 0.88
N PHE A 130 -1.26 3.40 0.84
CA PHE A 130 -1.20 2.41 -0.24
C PHE A 130 -2.44 1.53 -0.20
N LEU A 131 -3.08 1.40 -1.37
CA LEU A 131 -4.30 0.63 -1.53
C LEU A 131 -4.06 -0.46 -2.57
N ASP A 132 -4.09 -1.72 -2.12
CA ASP A 132 -4.04 -2.90 -2.99
C ASP A 132 -2.83 -2.89 -3.95
N VAL A 133 -1.65 -2.66 -3.38
CA VAL A 133 -0.39 -2.54 -4.11
C VAL A 133 0.19 -3.92 -4.39
N GLU A 134 0.59 -4.16 -5.63
CA GLU A 134 1.30 -5.35 -6.07
C GLU A 134 2.79 -5.25 -5.74
N ARG A 135 3.41 -4.11 -6.09
CA ARG A 135 4.82 -3.84 -5.81
C ARG A 135 5.13 -2.35 -5.83
N ILE A 136 6.25 -1.99 -5.23
CA ILE A 136 6.80 -0.63 -5.27
C ILE A 136 8.21 -0.71 -5.84
N GLU A 137 8.47 0.04 -6.90
CA GLU A 137 9.77 0.13 -7.55
C GLU A 137 10.42 1.47 -7.20
N VAL A 138 11.64 1.44 -6.66
CA VAL A 138 12.41 2.63 -6.34
C VAL A 138 13.67 2.66 -7.19
N LEU A 139 13.70 3.57 -8.16
CA LEU A 139 14.81 3.78 -9.07
C LEU A 139 15.69 4.90 -8.53
N ARG A 140 16.95 4.61 -8.32
CA ARG A 140 17.92 5.54 -7.72
C ARG A 140 18.83 6.15 -8.77
N GLY A 141 18.93 7.48 -8.77
CA GLY A 141 19.69 8.26 -9.72
C GLY A 141 18.82 8.83 -10.84
N PRO A 142 19.40 9.64 -11.76
CA PRO A 142 18.64 10.35 -12.79
C PRO A 142 17.84 9.42 -13.69
N GLN A 143 16.54 9.69 -13.83
CA GLN A 143 15.58 8.89 -14.59
C GLN A 143 14.86 9.69 -15.69
N GLY A 144 15.42 10.83 -16.13
CA GLY A 144 14.76 11.76 -17.02
C GLY A 144 14.33 11.20 -18.37
N THR A 145 15.04 10.20 -18.89
CA THR A 145 14.73 9.57 -20.19
C THR A 145 13.48 8.70 -20.17
N LEU A 146 13.20 8.01 -19.06
CA LEU A 146 12.09 7.04 -18.92
C LEU A 146 10.91 7.58 -18.13
N PHE A 147 11.20 8.38 -17.09
CA PHE A 147 10.20 8.91 -16.17
C PHE A 147 9.94 10.41 -16.35
N GLY A 148 10.65 11.04 -17.28
CA GLY A 148 10.41 12.42 -17.67
C GLY A 148 10.92 13.43 -16.63
N GLN A 149 10.19 14.55 -16.50
CA GLN A 149 10.57 15.65 -15.61
C GLN A 149 10.55 15.23 -14.14
N ASN A 150 11.27 16.02 -13.30
CA ASN A 150 11.29 15.86 -11.85
C ASN A 150 11.91 14.53 -11.33
N SER A 151 12.75 13.89 -12.14
CA SER A 151 13.38 12.60 -11.82
C SER A 151 14.90 12.66 -11.72
N THR A 152 15.44 13.80 -11.28
CA THR A 152 16.90 14.01 -11.15
C THR A 152 17.51 13.16 -10.03
N GLY A 153 16.79 12.98 -8.92
CA GLY A 153 17.19 12.14 -7.79
C GLY A 153 16.78 10.68 -7.97
N GLY A 154 15.77 10.43 -8.78
CA GLY A 154 15.20 9.11 -9.00
C GLY A 154 13.72 9.14 -9.30
N ALA A 155 13.12 7.95 -9.30
CA ALA A 155 11.69 7.77 -9.45
C ALA A 155 11.17 6.70 -8.48
N ILE A 156 9.94 6.88 -8.01
CA ILE A 156 9.19 5.86 -7.28
C ILE A 156 7.95 5.53 -8.10
N ASN A 157 7.77 4.26 -8.41
CA ASN A 157 6.63 3.76 -9.15
C ASN A 157 5.86 2.76 -8.28
N VAL A 158 4.61 3.09 -7.95
CA VAL A 158 3.71 2.24 -7.19
C VAL A 158 2.79 1.55 -8.18
N ILE A 159 2.80 0.24 -8.20
CA ILE A 159 2.00 -0.58 -9.09
C ILE A 159 0.89 -1.25 -8.28
N SER A 160 -0.34 -0.96 -8.64
CA SER A 160 -1.52 -1.57 -8.03
C SER A 160 -1.82 -2.92 -8.66
N LYS A 161 -2.37 -3.82 -7.86
CA LYS A 161 -2.80 -5.13 -8.32
C LYS A 161 -3.89 -4.99 -9.38
N LYS A 162 -3.66 -5.62 -10.54
CA LYS A 162 -4.59 -5.57 -11.67
C LYS A 162 -5.75 -6.55 -11.46
N PRO A 163 -6.94 -6.29 -12.04
CA PRO A 163 -7.96 -7.31 -12.17
C PRO A 163 -7.45 -8.50 -12.99
N SER A 164 -7.92 -9.71 -12.66
CA SER A 164 -7.61 -10.96 -13.38
C SER A 164 -8.89 -11.68 -13.76
N THR A 165 -8.92 -12.28 -14.93
CA THR A 165 -10.00 -13.14 -15.41
C THR A 165 -9.93 -14.56 -14.85
N ASP A 166 -8.86 -14.92 -14.14
CA ASP A 166 -8.60 -16.30 -13.68
C ASP A 166 -9.59 -16.79 -12.63
N SER A 167 -9.74 -16.04 -11.53
CA SER A 167 -10.55 -16.50 -10.40
C SER A 167 -11.10 -15.37 -9.52
N LEU A 168 -12.22 -15.67 -8.88
CA LEU A 168 -12.74 -14.85 -7.78
C LEU A 168 -11.77 -14.95 -6.59
N SER A 169 -11.27 -13.81 -6.13
CA SER A 169 -10.42 -13.77 -4.94
C SER A 169 -10.76 -12.56 -4.08
N SER A 170 -10.71 -12.73 -2.78
CA SER A 170 -10.97 -11.67 -1.80
C SER A 170 -9.92 -11.70 -0.71
N LYS A 171 -9.51 -10.51 -0.28
CA LYS A 171 -8.62 -10.30 0.85
C LYS A 171 -9.22 -9.26 1.77
N VAL A 172 -9.23 -9.54 3.06
CA VAL A 172 -9.65 -8.59 4.10
C VAL A 172 -8.57 -8.56 5.16
N GLN A 173 -8.16 -7.38 5.55
CA GLN A 173 -7.16 -7.15 6.59
C GLN A 173 -7.70 -6.16 7.61
N VAL A 174 -7.56 -6.48 8.89
CA VAL A 174 -7.89 -5.59 10.00
C VAL A 174 -6.64 -5.42 10.86
N THR A 175 -6.25 -4.18 11.07
CA THR A 175 -5.11 -3.82 11.93
C THR A 175 -5.61 -2.96 13.07
N SER A 176 -5.23 -3.30 14.30
CA SER A 176 -5.48 -2.49 15.49
C SER A 176 -4.18 -2.20 16.20
N GLY A 177 -4.09 -1.06 16.88
CA GLY A 177 -2.86 -0.63 17.55
C GLY A 177 -3.11 0.49 18.55
N ASP A 178 -2.02 1.11 18.97
CA ASP A 178 -2.06 2.20 19.95
C ASP A 178 -2.84 3.43 19.43
N TYR A 179 -3.23 4.28 20.33
CA TYR A 179 -4.03 5.49 20.06
C TYR A 179 -5.35 5.18 19.34
N GLY A 180 -6.00 4.05 19.68
CA GLY A 180 -7.24 3.66 19.05
C GLY A 180 -7.12 3.36 17.55
N LEU A 181 -5.92 3.04 17.06
CA LEU A 181 -5.72 2.67 15.65
C LEU A 181 -6.62 1.52 15.26
N LEU A 182 -7.46 1.78 14.26
CA LEU A 182 -8.22 0.78 13.53
C LEU A 182 -8.07 1.04 12.03
N LYS A 183 -7.46 0.09 11.33
CA LYS A 183 -7.38 0.07 9.87
C LYS A 183 -8.12 -1.15 9.35
N VAL A 184 -9.02 -0.94 8.42
CA VAL A 184 -9.73 -2.01 7.71
C VAL A 184 -9.46 -1.83 6.24
N SER A 185 -8.93 -2.84 5.59
CA SER A 185 -8.76 -2.86 4.14
C SER A 185 -9.33 -4.13 3.54
N SER A 186 -9.86 -4.02 2.34
CA SER A 186 -10.36 -5.15 1.59
C SER A 186 -10.09 -4.96 0.10
N SER A 187 -9.86 -6.05 -0.59
CA SER A 187 -9.81 -6.08 -2.04
C SER A 187 -10.49 -7.34 -2.56
N THR A 188 -11.23 -7.22 -3.65
CA THR A 188 -11.94 -8.34 -4.26
C THR A 188 -11.82 -8.27 -5.76
N ASN A 189 -11.35 -9.33 -6.35
CA ASN A 189 -11.27 -9.56 -7.79
C ASN A 189 -12.50 -10.34 -8.27
N PHE A 190 -13.19 -9.83 -9.27
CA PHE A 190 -14.36 -10.46 -9.89
C PHE A 190 -14.07 -10.73 -11.36
N PRO A 191 -13.82 -11.97 -11.79
CA PRO A 191 -13.88 -12.34 -13.19
C PRO A 191 -15.35 -12.32 -13.65
N ILE A 192 -15.66 -11.43 -14.60
CA ILE A 192 -17.03 -11.29 -15.14
C ILE A 192 -17.22 -12.22 -16.32
N SER A 193 -16.18 -12.34 -17.16
CA SER A 193 -16.11 -13.27 -18.28
C SER A 193 -14.64 -13.63 -18.53
N ASP A 194 -14.40 -14.48 -19.54
CA ASP A 194 -13.03 -14.88 -19.94
C ASP A 194 -12.19 -13.68 -20.44
N THR A 195 -12.81 -12.55 -20.76
CA THR A 195 -12.14 -11.36 -21.28
C THR A 195 -12.36 -10.10 -20.46
N LEU A 196 -13.22 -10.14 -19.44
CA LEU A 196 -13.56 -8.98 -18.62
C LEU A 196 -13.45 -9.30 -17.13
N ALA A 197 -12.66 -8.54 -16.42
CA ALA A 197 -12.58 -8.61 -14.97
C ALA A 197 -12.64 -7.23 -14.33
N THR A 198 -13.07 -7.20 -13.06
CA THR A 198 -13.03 -6.01 -12.22
C THR A 198 -12.44 -6.31 -10.87
N ARG A 199 -11.84 -5.29 -10.26
CA ARG A 199 -11.29 -5.36 -8.91
C ARG A 199 -11.72 -4.15 -8.12
N PHE A 200 -12.29 -4.39 -6.93
CA PHE A 200 -12.69 -3.35 -6.00
C PHE A 200 -11.80 -3.41 -4.78
N SER A 201 -11.27 -2.25 -4.39
CA SER A 201 -10.42 -2.13 -3.22
C SER A 201 -10.91 -0.99 -2.33
N PHE A 202 -10.84 -1.21 -1.03
CA PHE A 202 -11.29 -0.31 0.02
C PHE A 202 -10.27 -0.25 1.14
N SER A 203 -10.07 0.92 1.73
CA SER A 203 -9.34 1.09 2.98
C SER A 203 -9.97 2.20 3.82
N SER A 204 -10.06 1.98 5.11
CA SER A 204 -10.42 2.99 6.09
C SER A 204 -9.42 2.96 7.23
N VAL A 205 -8.91 4.11 7.61
CA VAL A 205 -7.95 4.27 8.72
C VAL A 205 -8.51 5.28 9.70
N ARG A 206 -8.50 4.92 10.96
CA ARG A 206 -8.80 5.81 12.07
C ARG A 206 -7.78 5.62 13.18
N ARG A 207 -7.24 6.71 13.69
CA ARG A 207 -6.36 6.73 14.85
C ARG A 207 -6.46 8.10 15.54
N ASP A 208 -6.53 8.10 16.86
CA ASP A 208 -6.50 9.32 17.66
C ASP A 208 -5.11 9.99 17.58
N GLY A 209 -5.04 11.28 17.87
CA GLY A 209 -3.79 12.03 17.88
C GLY A 209 -2.86 11.56 19.03
N PHE A 210 -1.57 11.68 18.84
CA PHE A 210 -0.55 11.35 19.85
C PHE A 210 0.25 12.57 20.30
N SER A 211 0.05 13.72 19.68
CA SER A 211 0.61 15.01 20.06
C SER A 211 -0.51 15.94 20.53
N GLU A 212 -0.21 16.86 21.42
CA GLU A 212 -1.17 17.85 21.91
C GLU A 212 -0.68 19.27 21.66
N ASN A 213 -1.54 20.09 21.07
CA ASN A 213 -1.36 21.52 21.06
C ASN A 213 -1.86 22.10 22.41
N ILE A 214 -0.93 22.44 23.29
CA ILE A 214 -1.23 22.89 24.66
C ILE A 214 -2.06 24.19 24.66
N GLN A 215 -1.88 25.06 23.68
CA GLN A 215 -2.60 26.35 23.61
C GLN A 215 -4.05 26.16 23.16
N LEU A 216 -4.26 25.31 22.17
CA LEU A 216 -5.59 25.06 21.59
C LEU A 216 -6.31 23.89 22.27
N ARG A 217 -5.60 23.10 23.08
CA ARG A 217 -6.09 21.85 23.69
C ARG A 217 -6.66 20.89 22.64
N GLN A 218 -5.94 20.77 21.53
CA GLN A 218 -6.33 19.97 20.38
C GLN A 218 -5.31 18.86 20.19
N GLU A 219 -5.79 17.65 19.99
CA GLU A 219 -4.94 16.54 19.57
C GLU A 219 -4.52 16.73 18.13
N LEU A 220 -3.24 16.45 17.86
CA LEU A 220 -2.59 16.54 16.55
C LEU A 220 -2.03 15.18 16.18
N ASP A 221 -1.62 15.04 14.91
CA ASP A 221 -1.07 13.80 14.35
C ASP A 221 -2.06 12.61 14.37
N ASP A 222 -3.36 12.91 14.34
CA ASP A 222 -4.39 11.91 14.13
C ASP A 222 -4.38 11.35 12.70
N ALA A 223 -5.10 10.27 12.47
CA ALA A 223 -5.32 9.72 11.14
C ALA A 223 -6.80 9.38 10.96
N ASN A 224 -7.41 9.97 9.94
CA ASN A 224 -8.76 9.66 9.54
C ASN A 224 -8.82 9.74 8.01
N SER A 225 -9.00 8.59 7.36
CA SER A 225 -9.02 8.55 5.90
C SER A 225 -9.87 7.40 5.39
N ILE A 226 -10.37 7.58 4.18
CA ILE A 226 -11.07 6.55 3.41
C ILE A 226 -10.52 6.54 1.98
N SER A 227 -10.28 5.36 1.45
CA SER A 227 -9.83 5.12 0.08
C SER A 227 -10.71 4.09 -0.59
N LEU A 228 -11.11 4.38 -1.81
CA LEU A 228 -11.89 3.48 -2.66
C LEU A 228 -11.23 3.41 -4.03
N ARG A 229 -11.17 2.23 -4.61
CA ARG A 229 -10.71 2.02 -5.98
C ARG A 229 -11.58 1.03 -6.69
N SER A 230 -11.92 1.34 -7.94
CA SER A 230 -12.56 0.45 -8.89
C SER A 230 -11.67 0.34 -10.11
N ASP A 231 -11.29 -0.85 -10.48
CA ASP A 231 -10.38 -1.15 -11.57
C ASP A 231 -11.01 -2.20 -12.50
N TRP A 232 -10.91 -1.99 -13.80
CA TRP A 232 -11.53 -2.80 -14.84
C TRP A 232 -10.50 -3.11 -15.91
N ILE A 233 -10.43 -4.36 -16.34
CA ILE A 233 -9.63 -4.78 -17.47
C ILE A 233 -10.50 -5.54 -18.48
N MET A 234 -10.35 -5.20 -19.74
CA MET A 234 -10.97 -5.89 -20.86
C MET A 234 -9.87 -6.35 -21.83
N GLU A 235 -9.79 -7.63 -22.05
CA GLU A 235 -8.89 -8.23 -23.03
C GLU A 235 -9.56 -8.18 -24.41
N LEU A 236 -8.99 -7.39 -25.31
CA LEU A 236 -9.51 -7.19 -26.66
C LEU A 236 -8.97 -8.23 -27.64
N SER A 237 -7.76 -8.72 -27.37
CA SER A 237 -7.06 -9.79 -28.11
C SER A 237 -5.92 -10.34 -27.24
N ASP A 238 -5.26 -11.38 -27.69
CA ASP A 238 -4.08 -11.98 -27.01
C ASP A 238 -2.94 -10.99 -26.75
N THR A 239 -2.90 -9.87 -27.47
CA THR A 239 -1.82 -8.87 -27.39
C THR A 239 -2.30 -7.48 -26.98
N SER A 240 -3.59 -7.29 -26.74
CA SER A 240 -4.19 -5.97 -26.48
C SER A 240 -5.21 -6.02 -25.38
N SER A 241 -5.06 -5.17 -24.41
CA SER A 241 -6.03 -4.97 -23.33
C SER A 241 -6.34 -3.50 -23.11
N LEU A 242 -7.53 -3.23 -22.60
CA LEU A 242 -7.97 -1.92 -22.15
C LEU A 242 -8.15 -1.98 -20.64
N ARG A 243 -7.46 -1.12 -19.91
CA ARG A 243 -7.64 -0.95 -18.47
C ARG A 243 -8.22 0.43 -18.16
N PHE A 244 -9.22 0.46 -17.32
CA PHE A 244 -9.81 1.69 -16.78
C PHE A 244 -9.88 1.57 -15.27
N PHE A 245 -9.46 2.62 -14.56
CA PHE A 245 -9.63 2.67 -13.11
C PHE A 245 -10.04 4.06 -12.64
N ALA A 246 -10.73 4.07 -11.50
CA ALA A 246 -11.08 5.27 -10.76
C ALA A 246 -10.73 5.07 -9.30
N GLN A 247 -10.13 6.10 -8.69
CA GLN A 247 -9.79 6.09 -7.27
C GLN A 247 -10.33 7.34 -6.60
N TYR A 248 -10.93 7.14 -5.43
CA TYR A 248 -11.35 8.21 -4.53
C TYR A 248 -10.55 8.12 -3.25
N PHE A 249 -10.13 9.26 -2.75
CA PHE A 249 -9.46 9.40 -1.47
C PHE A 249 -9.99 10.61 -0.75
N ASP A 250 -10.32 10.45 0.53
CA ASP A 250 -10.68 11.52 1.43
C ASP A 250 -9.90 11.37 2.74
N SER A 251 -9.47 12.49 3.30
CA SER A 251 -8.73 12.52 4.55
C SER A 251 -9.05 13.79 5.32
N ASP A 252 -9.50 13.60 6.56
CA ASP A 252 -9.72 14.65 7.53
C ASP A 252 -8.80 14.42 8.72
N ARG A 253 -7.81 15.29 8.90
CA ARG A 253 -6.76 15.16 9.92
C ARG A 253 -6.46 16.50 10.54
N ASN A 254 -6.26 16.51 11.85
CA ASN A 254 -5.62 17.64 12.51
C ASN A 254 -4.14 17.66 12.13
N GLY A 255 -3.57 18.83 11.92
CA GLY A 255 -2.18 18.97 11.48
C GLY A 255 -1.16 18.26 12.36
N ALA A 256 0.10 18.28 11.94
CA ALA A 256 1.21 17.82 12.75
C ALA A 256 1.63 18.87 13.80
N ALA A 257 2.22 18.40 14.91
CA ALA A 257 2.79 19.23 15.96
C ALA A 257 4.07 19.96 15.49
#